data_e0c695d4f6408c69fa0c45d829587098
#
_entry.id   e0c695d4f6408c69fa0c45d829587098
#
_cell.length_a   1.000
_cell.length_b   1.000
_cell.length_c   1.000
_cell.angle_alpha   90.00
_cell.angle_beta   90.00
_cell.angle_gamma   90.00
#
_symmetry.space_group_name_H-M   'P 1'
#
loop_
_entity.id
_entity.type
_entity.pdbx_description
1 polymer ?
#
loop_
_entity_poly.entity_id
_entity_poly.type
_entity_poly.pdbx_seq_one_letter_code
_entity_poly.pdbx_strand_id
1 'polypeptide(L)'
;MADLEFLKVYWKQYVLLEKRMLDLSDYVAIHPKNYAVFSSHFISMYLTICSEIDSIADEFCKELNITEKERFGIHNKINHIVSKYSNLKSWRCATKFPNEGINIVPFAKFIDNESADWWKVYNNIKHK
;
A
#
# COMPACT_ATOMS: atom_id res chain seq x y z
N MET A 1 -14.42 1.26 -13.82
CA MET A 1 -13.24 1.85 -14.50
C MET A 1 -12.82 0.98 -15.67
N ALA A 2 -12.54 1.56 -16.80
CA ALA A 2 -11.99 0.80 -17.91
C ALA A 2 -10.54 0.40 -17.61
N ASP A 3 -10.16 -0.82 -17.99
CA ASP A 3 -8.83 -1.36 -17.74
C ASP A 3 -7.70 -0.44 -18.25
N LEU A 4 -7.94 0.20 -19.40
CA LEU A 4 -6.97 1.10 -19.99
C LEU A 4 -6.71 2.34 -19.14
N GLU A 5 -7.75 2.90 -18.53
CA GLU A 5 -7.59 4.05 -17.63
C GLU A 5 -6.84 3.65 -16.35
N PHE A 6 -7.16 2.49 -15.80
CA PHE A 6 -6.44 1.95 -14.66
C PHE A 6 -4.95 1.84 -14.96
N LEU A 7 -4.59 1.25 -16.10
CA LEU A 7 -3.19 1.09 -16.50
C LEU A 7 -2.49 2.43 -16.70
N LYS A 8 -3.17 3.41 -17.29
CA LYS A 8 -2.57 4.73 -17.52
C LYS A 8 -2.31 5.52 -16.24
N VAL A 9 -3.20 5.40 -15.26
CA VAL A 9 -3.12 6.21 -14.04
C VAL A 9 -2.34 5.47 -12.95
N TYR A 10 -2.82 4.29 -12.56
CA TYR A 10 -2.29 3.61 -11.37
C TYR A 10 -1.05 2.78 -11.64
N TRP A 11 -1.01 2.08 -12.76
CA TRP A 11 0.14 1.26 -13.10
C TRP A 11 1.38 2.12 -13.35
N LYS A 12 1.21 3.21 -14.08
CA LYS A 12 2.32 4.13 -14.33
C LYS A 12 2.83 4.74 -13.02
N GLN A 13 1.94 5.12 -12.13
CA GLN A 13 2.32 5.64 -10.82
C GLN A 13 3.08 4.60 -10.01
N TYR A 14 2.63 3.35 -10.02
CA TYR A 14 3.34 2.25 -9.39
C TYR A 14 4.79 2.12 -9.92
N VAL A 15 4.95 2.13 -11.23
CA VAL A 15 6.28 2.03 -11.86
C VAL A 15 7.19 3.17 -11.41
N LEU A 16 6.67 4.38 -11.32
CA LEU A 16 7.43 5.54 -10.84
C LEU A 16 7.82 5.39 -9.37
N LEU A 17 6.92 4.91 -8.53
CA LEU A 17 7.20 4.68 -7.12
C LEU A 17 8.24 3.58 -6.92
N GLU A 18 8.17 2.51 -7.70
CA GLU A 18 9.17 1.45 -7.66
C GLU A 18 10.55 1.99 -8.04
N LYS A 19 10.62 2.79 -9.10
CA LYS A 19 11.88 3.42 -9.51
C LYS A 19 12.44 4.32 -8.41
N ARG A 20 11.60 5.13 -7.77
CA ARG A 20 12.03 5.97 -6.64
C ARG A 20 12.57 5.14 -5.48
N MET A 21 11.92 4.00 -5.18
CA MET A 21 12.38 3.11 -4.13
C MET A 21 13.77 2.54 -4.45
N LEU A 22 13.98 2.14 -5.69
CA LEU A 22 15.27 1.65 -6.16
C LEU A 22 16.34 2.75 -6.04
N ASP A 23 16.03 3.97 -6.47
CA ASP A 23 16.95 5.10 -6.38
C ASP A 23 17.34 5.40 -4.93
N LEU A 24 16.37 5.38 -4.02
CA LEU A 24 16.63 5.61 -2.59
C LEU A 24 17.48 4.50 -1.97
N SER A 25 17.34 3.27 -2.45
CA SER A 25 18.14 2.16 -1.96
C SER A 25 19.64 2.27 -2.28
N ASP A 26 19.99 3.12 -3.25
CA ASP A 26 21.39 3.43 -3.55
C ASP A 26 22.04 4.28 -2.44
N TYR A 27 21.25 5.04 -1.70
CA TYR A 27 21.73 5.90 -0.62
C TYR A 27 21.62 5.23 0.74
N VAL A 28 20.55 4.47 0.96
CA VAL A 28 20.29 3.76 2.21
C VAL A 28 19.88 2.33 1.87
N ALA A 29 20.75 1.37 2.16
CA ALA A 29 20.48 -0.03 1.87
C ALA A 29 19.22 -0.53 2.60
N ILE A 30 18.43 -1.35 1.92
CA ILE A 30 17.28 -2.03 2.53
C ILE A 30 17.84 -3.18 3.39
N HIS A 31 18.07 -2.87 4.66
CA HIS A 31 18.70 -3.78 5.61
C HIS A 31 18.19 -3.46 7.03
N PRO A 32 17.98 -4.46 7.90
CA PRO A 32 17.49 -4.21 9.26
C PRO A 32 18.26 -3.16 10.05
N LYS A 33 19.56 -3.02 9.81
CA LYS A 33 20.39 -1.99 10.47
C LYS A 33 19.93 -0.56 10.12
N ASN A 34 19.21 -0.39 9.02
CA ASN A 34 18.75 0.92 8.54
C ASN A 34 17.28 1.15 8.79
N TYR A 35 16.56 0.27 9.48
CA TYR A 35 15.11 0.44 9.67
C TYR A 35 14.75 1.63 10.55
N ALA A 36 15.69 2.13 11.34
CA ALA A 36 15.46 3.32 12.17
C ALA A 36 15.94 4.62 11.52
N VAL A 37 16.38 4.58 10.27
CA VAL A 37 16.86 5.79 9.56
C VAL A 37 15.70 6.73 9.31
N PHE A 38 15.88 7.98 9.74
CA PHE A 38 14.93 9.05 9.47
C PHE A 38 15.30 9.76 8.17
N SER A 39 14.35 9.92 7.27
CA SER A 39 14.56 10.57 5.99
C SER A 39 13.27 11.23 5.50
N SER A 40 13.35 12.50 5.11
CA SER A 40 12.22 13.20 4.50
C SER A 40 11.79 12.54 3.18
N HIS A 41 12.71 11.96 2.44
CA HIS A 41 12.39 11.23 1.21
C HIS A 41 11.59 9.95 1.51
N PHE A 42 11.95 9.23 2.56
CA PHE A 42 11.19 8.04 2.98
C PHE A 42 9.80 8.40 3.46
N ILE A 43 9.66 9.47 4.24
CA ILE A 43 8.34 9.93 4.69
C ILE A 43 7.47 10.32 3.50
N SER A 44 8.00 11.13 2.59
CA SER A 44 7.27 11.55 1.39
C SER A 44 6.81 10.37 0.56
N MET A 45 7.69 9.39 0.35
CA MET A 45 7.37 8.19 -0.41
C MET A 45 6.33 7.33 0.31
N TYR A 46 6.46 7.19 1.63
CA TYR A 46 5.50 6.46 2.44
C TYR A 46 4.10 7.05 2.32
N LEU A 47 3.98 8.37 2.46
CA LEU A 47 2.70 9.07 2.33
C LEU A 47 2.10 8.87 0.93
N THR A 48 2.92 8.94 -0.10
CA THR A 48 2.46 8.74 -1.48
C THR A 48 1.98 7.31 -1.72
N ILE A 49 2.74 6.31 -1.26
CA ILE A 49 2.37 4.90 -1.41
C ILE A 49 1.04 4.61 -0.73
N CYS A 50 0.88 5.03 0.52
CA CYS A 50 -0.37 4.78 1.26
C CYS A 50 -1.56 5.49 0.63
N SER A 51 -1.37 6.72 0.14
CA SER A 51 -2.41 7.46 -0.57
C SER A 51 -2.84 6.73 -1.84
N GLU A 52 -1.90 6.18 -2.59
CA GLU A 52 -2.19 5.41 -3.80
C GLU A 52 -2.93 4.11 -3.46
N ILE A 53 -2.54 3.41 -2.40
CA ILE A 53 -3.24 2.21 -1.96
C ILE A 53 -4.70 2.53 -1.63
N ASP A 54 -4.95 3.63 -0.92
CA ASP A 54 -6.31 4.04 -0.59
C ASP A 54 -7.13 4.36 -1.84
N SER A 55 -6.54 5.08 -2.79
CA SER A 55 -7.19 5.45 -4.04
C SER A 55 -7.54 4.22 -4.88
N ILE A 56 -6.62 3.27 -4.99
CA ILE A 56 -6.85 2.02 -5.72
C ILE A 56 -7.94 1.20 -5.04
N ALA A 57 -7.89 1.09 -3.72
CA ALA A 57 -8.91 0.37 -2.96
C ALA A 57 -10.29 1.00 -3.12
N ASP A 58 -10.37 2.33 -3.12
CA ASP A 58 -11.62 3.05 -3.34
C ASP A 58 -12.20 2.77 -4.74
N GLU A 59 -11.38 2.87 -5.77
CA GLU A 59 -11.81 2.56 -7.14
C GLU A 59 -12.26 1.10 -7.28
N PHE A 60 -11.54 0.19 -6.63
CA PHE A 60 -11.91 -1.22 -6.63
C PHE A 60 -13.28 -1.44 -6.00
N CYS A 61 -13.55 -0.78 -4.88
CA CYS A 61 -14.86 -0.85 -4.22
C CYS A 61 -15.97 -0.25 -5.10
N LYS A 62 -15.69 0.82 -5.83
CA LYS A 62 -16.66 1.38 -6.79
C LYS A 62 -17.02 0.37 -7.87
N GLU A 63 -16.04 -0.34 -8.41
CA GLU A 63 -16.28 -1.41 -9.39
C GLU A 63 -17.13 -2.56 -8.81
N LEU A 64 -17.04 -2.79 -7.51
CA LEU A 64 -17.86 -3.77 -6.80
C LEU A 64 -19.23 -3.22 -6.38
N ASN A 65 -19.57 -1.99 -6.79
CA ASN A 65 -20.82 -1.31 -6.47
C ASN A 65 -21.02 -1.09 -4.95
N ILE A 66 -19.91 -0.90 -4.22
CA ILE A 66 -19.97 -0.56 -2.80
C ILE A 66 -20.27 0.93 -2.64
N THR A 67 -21.26 1.27 -1.80
CA THR A 67 -21.66 2.67 -1.59
C THR A 67 -20.58 3.47 -0.91
N GLU A 68 -20.60 4.79 -1.08
CA GLU A 68 -19.64 5.69 -0.45
C GLU A 68 -19.58 5.50 1.07
N LYS A 69 -20.74 5.36 1.71
CA LYS A 69 -20.83 5.13 3.14
C LYS A 69 -20.17 3.82 3.57
N GLU A 70 -20.38 2.75 2.80
CA GLU A 70 -19.85 1.42 3.11
C GLU A 70 -18.34 1.30 2.84
N ARG A 71 -17.79 2.15 1.96
CA ARG A 71 -16.36 2.15 1.66
C ARG A 71 -15.60 3.26 2.40
N PHE A 72 -16.17 3.80 3.47
CA PHE A 72 -15.49 4.81 4.28
C PHE A 72 -14.42 4.16 5.16
N GLY A 73 -13.18 4.63 4.99
CA GLY A 73 -12.03 4.09 5.72
C GLY A 73 -11.40 2.88 5.04
N ILE A 74 -10.09 2.75 5.19
CA ILE A 74 -9.32 1.69 4.50
C ILE A 74 -9.74 0.28 4.96
N HIS A 75 -10.03 0.09 6.23
CA HIS A 75 -10.44 -1.22 6.73
C HIS A 75 -11.74 -1.72 6.08
N ASN A 76 -12.71 -0.82 5.87
CA ASN A 76 -13.95 -1.16 5.18
C ASN A 76 -13.68 -1.52 3.73
N LYS A 77 -12.86 -0.72 3.04
CA LYS A 77 -12.48 -0.98 1.65
C LYS A 77 -11.81 -2.35 1.51
N ILE A 78 -10.82 -2.63 2.34
CA ILE A 78 -10.11 -3.90 2.29
C ILE A 78 -11.04 -5.07 2.64
N ASN A 79 -11.90 -4.92 3.62
CA ASN A 79 -12.86 -5.98 3.99
C ASN A 79 -13.83 -6.32 2.85
N HIS A 80 -14.33 -5.31 2.12
CA HIS A 80 -15.17 -5.54 0.95
C HIS A 80 -14.40 -6.25 -0.17
N ILE A 81 -13.17 -5.86 -0.42
CA ILE A 81 -12.32 -6.48 -1.43
C ILE A 81 -12.04 -7.94 -1.05
N VAL A 82 -11.70 -8.20 0.21
CA VAL A 82 -11.42 -9.55 0.73
C VAL A 82 -12.67 -10.44 0.66
N SER A 83 -13.86 -9.88 0.84
CA SER A 83 -15.11 -10.65 0.70
C SER A 83 -15.25 -11.27 -0.68
N LYS A 84 -14.73 -10.61 -1.71
CA LYS A 84 -14.73 -11.13 -3.08
C LYS A 84 -13.44 -11.88 -3.44
N TYR A 85 -12.31 -11.42 -2.94
CA TYR A 85 -10.99 -11.97 -3.24
C TYR A 85 -10.31 -12.35 -1.93
N SER A 86 -10.72 -13.46 -1.35
CA SER A 86 -10.27 -13.91 -0.03
C SER A 86 -8.76 -14.11 0.09
N ASN A 87 -8.08 -14.38 -1.03
CA ASN A 87 -6.63 -14.60 -1.05
C ASN A 87 -5.83 -13.34 -0.71
N LEU A 88 -6.45 -12.16 -0.79
CA LEU A 88 -5.75 -10.90 -0.54
C LEU A 88 -5.10 -10.85 0.85
N LYS A 89 -5.77 -11.38 1.87
CA LYS A 89 -5.23 -11.38 3.24
C LYS A 89 -3.96 -12.21 3.40
N SER A 90 -3.82 -13.25 2.60
CA SER A 90 -2.68 -14.17 2.68
C SER A 90 -1.63 -13.89 1.60
N TRP A 91 -1.85 -12.91 0.75
CA TRP A 91 -0.90 -12.56 -0.29
C TRP A 91 0.43 -12.18 0.32
N ARG A 92 1.47 -12.84 -0.19
CA ARG A 92 2.83 -12.61 0.23
C ARG A 92 3.58 -11.85 -0.85
N CYS A 93 4.20 -10.75 -0.45
CA CYS A 93 5.07 -9.97 -1.32
C CYS A 93 6.51 -10.17 -0.88
N ALA A 94 7.38 -10.38 -1.84
CA ALA A 94 8.81 -10.54 -1.59
C ALA A 94 9.58 -9.52 -2.41
N THR A 95 10.58 -8.89 -1.80
CA THR A 95 11.50 -8.03 -2.53
C THR A 95 12.52 -8.89 -3.25
N LYS A 96 12.97 -8.44 -4.42
CA LYS A 96 14.00 -9.14 -5.18
C LYS A 96 15.41 -8.78 -4.73
N PHE A 97 15.53 -7.76 -3.89
CA PHE A 97 16.78 -7.30 -3.31
C PHE A 97 16.50 -6.81 -1.89
N PRO A 98 17.49 -6.82 -1.01
CA PRO A 98 18.79 -7.46 -1.22
C PRO A 98 18.64 -8.96 -1.49
N ASN A 99 19.71 -9.66 -1.80
CA ASN A 99 19.70 -11.05 -2.27
C ASN A 99 18.80 -12.01 -1.50
N GLU A 100 18.53 -11.75 -0.23
CA GLU A 100 17.71 -12.62 0.61
C GLU A 100 16.22 -12.27 0.59
N GLY A 101 15.85 -11.14 -0.01
CA GLY A 101 14.48 -10.69 -0.06
C GLY A 101 13.82 -10.46 1.29
N ILE A 102 12.88 -9.55 1.35
CA ILE A 102 12.03 -9.32 2.51
C ILE A 102 10.65 -9.84 2.15
N ASN A 103 10.09 -10.73 2.98
CA ASN A 103 8.75 -11.26 2.79
C ASN A 103 7.77 -10.54 3.69
N ILE A 104 6.70 -10.00 3.11
CA ILE A 104 5.64 -9.33 3.84
C ILE A 104 4.27 -9.83 3.39
N VAL A 105 3.30 -9.78 4.29
CA VAL A 105 1.90 -10.08 4.01
C VAL A 105 1.11 -8.82 4.36
N PRO A 106 1.04 -7.84 3.43
CA PRO A 106 0.61 -6.48 3.76
C PRO A 106 -0.81 -6.36 4.27
N PHE A 107 -1.72 -7.26 3.89
CA PHE A 107 -3.13 -7.16 4.24
C PHE A 107 -3.59 -8.14 5.32
N ALA A 108 -2.66 -8.89 5.91
CA ALA A 108 -2.99 -9.91 6.92
C ALA A 108 -3.64 -9.34 8.18
N LYS A 109 -3.27 -8.11 8.55
CA LYS A 109 -3.73 -7.49 9.80
C LYS A 109 -4.94 -6.58 9.66
N PHE A 110 -5.57 -6.55 8.50
CA PHE A 110 -6.86 -5.88 8.35
C PHE A 110 -7.97 -6.84 8.80
N ILE A 111 -8.56 -6.56 9.94
CA ILE A 111 -9.64 -7.36 10.52
C ILE A 111 -10.74 -6.43 11.04
N ASP A 112 -11.98 -6.71 10.70
CA ASP A 112 -13.17 -5.96 11.12
C ASP A 112 -12.94 -4.44 11.11
N ASN A 113 -12.81 -3.80 12.28
CA ASN A 113 -12.57 -2.35 12.40
C ASN A 113 -11.11 -1.99 12.61
N GLU A 114 -10.20 -2.97 12.49
CA GLU A 114 -8.78 -2.75 12.67
C GLU A 114 -8.05 -2.62 11.35
N SER A 115 -7.09 -1.71 11.30
CA SER A 115 -6.21 -1.52 10.16
C SER A 115 -4.82 -2.07 10.45
N ALA A 116 -4.08 -2.41 9.40
CA ALA A 116 -2.69 -2.84 9.56
C ALA A 116 -1.81 -1.74 10.17
N ASP A 117 -0.74 -2.14 10.83
CA ASP A 117 0.16 -1.22 11.51
C ASP A 117 0.73 -0.16 10.59
N TRP A 118 1.10 -0.55 9.36
CA TRP A 118 1.64 0.40 8.38
C TRP A 118 0.62 1.49 8.00
N TRP A 119 -0.67 1.19 8.06
CA TRP A 119 -1.72 2.19 7.83
C TRP A 119 -1.89 3.12 9.04
N LYS A 120 -1.80 2.57 10.24
CA LYS A 120 -1.87 3.38 11.47
C LYS A 120 -0.74 4.40 11.52
N VAL A 121 0.46 4.01 11.13
CA VAL A 121 1.61 4.93 11.02
C VAL A 121 1.34 6.03 10.00
N TYR A 122 0.79 5.69 8.85
CA TYR A 122 0.40 6.65 7.83
C TYR A 122 -0.57 7.70 8.39
N ASN A 123 -1.63 7.27 9.07
CA ASN A 123 -2.60 8.18 9.66
C ASN A 123 -1.95 9.10 10.71
N ASN A 124 -1.05 8.58 11.52
CA ASN A 124 -0.35 9.38 12.52
C ASN A 124 0.51 10.46 11.88
N ILE A 125 1.21 10.16 10.82
CA ILE A 125 2.02 11.14 10.08
C ILE A 125 1.13 12.18 9.40
N LYS A 126 0.08 11.73 8.73
CA LYS A 126 -0.82 12.59 7.96
C LYS A 126 -1.55 13.63 8.82
N HIS A 127 -1.87 13.30 10.07
CA HIS A 127 -2.66 14.14 10.96
C HIS A 127 -1.83 14.89 12.02
N LYS A 128 -0.53 14.88 11.89
CA LYS A 128 0.34 15.71 12.75
C LYS A 128 0.48 17.12 12.25
#